data_f27172ee6caf369bd8ce442d7706addf
#
_entry.id   f27172ee6caf369bd8ce442d7706addf
#
_cell.length_a   1.000
_cell.length_b   1.000
_cell.length_c   1.000
_cell.angle_alpha   90.00
_cell.angle_beta   90.00
_cell.angle_gamma   90.00
#
_symmetry.space_group_name_H-M   'P 1'
#
loop_
_entity.id
_entity.type
_entity.pdbx_description
1 polymer ?
#
loop_
_entity_poly.entity_id
_entity_poly.type
_entity_poly.pdbx_seq_one_letter_code
_entity_poly.pdbx_strand_id
1 'polypeptide(L)'
;IDALDFATAENEPDALLDVAVLDGVLIFLGTESVEFWGATGDPDLPYAPIQQRVFEQGVIATGCVVVVDNSFVWIGADGITYRNGEVPVAISDDGIVERSKASASHRLWLLEDERHKFLCQRHDGNTMLYDVTTGEWSERQSYGRSNWRAGPGLGDDETGTIWELDGYVDAGGVF
;
A
#
# COMPACT_ATOMS: atom_id res chain seq x y z
N ILE A 1 28.22 14.15 -12.14
CA ILE A 1 27.08 13.40 -12.68
C ILE A 1 26.97 13.81 -14.13
N ASP A 2 27.17 12.85 -15.04
CA ASP A 2 27.07 13.09 -16.48
C ASP A 2 25.58 13.30 -16.84
N ALA A 3 25.30 14.19 -17.80
CA ALA A 3 23.93 14.42 -18.28
C ALA A 3 23.31 13.19 -18.97
N LEU A 4 24.11 12.13 -19.21
CA LEU A 4 23.68 10.85 -19.76
C LEU A 4 23.33 9.81 -18.68
N ASP A 5 23.57 10.12 -17.39
CA ASP A 5 23.28 9.21 -16.25
C ASP A 5 21.81 9.29 -15.79
N PHE A 6 20.94 9.91 -16.56
CA PHE A 6 19.53 10.03 -16.24
C PHE A 6 18.66 9.21 -17.19
N ALA A 7 17.87 8.32 -16.64
CA ALA A 7 16.72 7.77 -17.33
C ALA A 7 15.45 8.41 -16.72
N THR A 8 14.57 8.89 -17.54
CA THR A 8 13.23 9.29 -17.11
C THR A 8 12.37 8.04 -17.00
N ALA A 9 11.75 7.84 -15.84
CA ALA A 9 10.72 6.83 -15.63
C ALA A 9 9.41 7.34 -16.24
N GLU A 10 9.39 7.43 -17.56
CA GLU A 10 8.24 7.95 -18.31
C GLU A 10 8.01 7.08 -19.54
N ASN A 11 7.32 5.97 -19.33
CA ASN A 11 6.66 5.32 -20.45
C ASN A 11 5.32 6.00 -20.74
N GLU A 12 4.69 6.53 -19.67
CA GLU A 12 3.50 7.38 -19.71
C GLU A 12 3.80 8.71 -19.01
N PRO A 13 3.30 9.85 -19.53
CA PRO A 13 3.57 11.19 -18.97
C PRO A 13 2.70 11.44 -17.73
N ASP A 14 2.93 10.70 -16.63
CA ASP A 14 2.25 10.91 -15.37
C ASP A 14 3.20 11.28 -14.22
N ALA A 15 2.68 11.79 -13.12
CA ALA A 15 3.48 12.19 -11.98
C ALA A 15 3.80 10.98 -11.11
N LEU A 16 5.08 10.68 -10.90
CA LEU A 16 5.53 9.63 -9.98
C LEU A 16 5.17 10.00 -8.53
N LEU A 17 4.45 9.13 -7.84
CA LEU A 17 4.02 9.30 -6.46
C LEU A 17 4.75 8.38 -5.48
N ASP A 18 5.07 7.16 -5.89
CA ASP A 18 5.66 6.17 -5.01
C ASP A 18 6.56 5.18 -5.77
N VAL A 19 7.38 4.45 -5.03
CA VAL A 19 8.23 3.38 -5.57
C VAL A 19 8.23 2.19 -4.63
N ALA A 20 8.12 0.99 -5.19
CA ALA A 20 8.26 -0.27 -4.47
C ALA A 20 9.33 -1.14 -5.13
N VAL A 21 9.83 -2.12 -4.39
CA VAL A 21 10.78 -3.12 -4.90
C VAL A 21 10.24 -4.51 -4.61
N LEU A 22 10.16 -5.34 -5.64
CA LEU A 22 9.74 -6.73 -5.53
C LEU A 22 10.65 -7.60 -6.39
N ASP A 23 11.34 -8.57 -5.78
CA ASP A 23 12.21 -9.55 -6.47
C ASP A 23 13.26 -8.91 -7.40
N GLY A 24 13.84 -7.76 -7.00
CA GLY A 24 14.82 -7.03 -7.79
C GLY A 24 14.24 -6.20 -8.95
N VAL A 25 12.93 -6.14 -9.06
CA VAL A 25 12.21 -5.25 -10.00
C VAL A 25 11.83 -3.98 -9.25
N LEU A 26 12.13 -2.82 -9.83
CA LEU A 26 11.62 -1.54 -9.37
C LEU A 26 10.20 -1.36 -9.93
N ILE A 27 9.30 -0.92 -9.08
CA ILE A 27 7.90 -0.66 -9.42
C ILE A 27 7.66 0.81 -9.16
N PHE A 28 7.46 1.58 -10.23
CA PHE A 28 7.14 2.99 -10.17
C PHE A 28 5.63 3.17 -10.24
N LEU A 29 5.07 3.84 -9.23
CA LEU A 29 3.63 4.10 -9.14
C LEU A 29 3.39 5.59 -9.39
N GLY A 30 2.80 5.88 -10.54
CA GLY A 30 2.39 7.19 -10.95
C GLY A 30 0.93 7.48 -10.62
N THR A 31 0.44 8.65 -11.02
CA THR A 31 -0.96 9.06 -10.83
C THR A 31 -1.92 8.27 -11.71
N GLU A 32 -1.47 7.78 -12.85
CA GLU A 32 -2.31 7.10 -13.85
C GLU A 32 -1.83 5.68 -14.16
N SER A 33 -0.53 5.38 -13.94
CA SER A 33 0.06 4.10 -14.29
C SER A 33 0.95 3.50 -13.20
N VAL A 34 1.23 2.20 -13.34
CA VAL A 34 2.26 1.48 -12.59
C VAL A 34 3.21 0.83 -13.59
N GLU A 35 4.49 1.21 -13.54
CA GLU A 35 5.53 0.72 -14.43
C GLU A 35 6.50 -0.23 -13.71
N PHE A 36 7.02 -1.20 -14.45
CA PHE A 36 7.96 -2.19 -13.94
C PHE A 36 9.31 -2.05 -14.64
N TRP A 37 10.38 -1.92 -13.85
CA TRP A 37 11.74 -1.76 -14.35
C TRP A 37 12.64 -2.88 -13.84
N GLY A 38 13.27 -3.57 -14.75
CA GLY A 38 14.19 -4.67 -14.48
C GLY A 38 15.66 -4.25 -14.59
N ALA A 39 16.53 -5.00 -13.89
CA ALA A 39 17.96 -4.82 -14.01
C ALA A 39 18.45 -5.21 -15.41
N THR A 40 19.26 -4.36 -16.03
CA THR A 40 19.83 -4.59 -17.39
C THR A 40 21.18 -5.30 -17.34
N GLY A 41 21.90 -5.18 -16.24
CA GLY A 41 23.32 -5.59 -16.15
C GLY A 41 24.30 -4.58 -16.76
N ASP A 42 23.80 -3.47 -17.32
CA ASP A 42 24.62 -2.39 -17.85
C ASP A 42 24.98 -1.42 -16.70
N PRO A 43 26.27 -1.12 -16.46
CA PRO A 43 26.68 -0.18 -15.42
C PRO A 43 26.25 1.27 -15.67
N ASP A 44 26.07 1.66 -16.94
CA ASP A 44 25.67 3.02 -17.31
C ASP A 44 24.15 3.22 -17.23
N LEU A 45 23.37 2.15 -17.47
CA LEU A 45 21.91 2.15 -17.34
C LEU A 45 21.45 0.90 -16.59
N PRO A 46 21.56 0.85 -15.27
CA PRO A 46 21.37 -0.37 -14.49
C PRO A 46 19.92 -0.90 -14.48
N TYR A 47 18.94 -0.07 -14.78
CA TYR A 47 17.53 -0.45 -14.87
C TYR A 47 16.90 0.09 -16.15
N ALA A 48 15.97 -0.67 -16.73
CA ALA A 48 15.17 -0.28 -17.89
C ALA A 48 13.73 -0.78 -17.75
N PRO A 49 12.76 -0.13 -18.42
CA PRO A 49 11.36 -0.56 -18.41
C PRO A 49 11.24 -1.99 -18.94
N ILE A 50 10.47 -2.82 -18.24
CA ILE A 50 10.06 -4.13 -18.76
C ILE A 50 8.94 -3.88 -19.75
N GLN A 51 9.27 -4.07 -21.05
CA GLN A 51 8.34 -3.78 -22.13
C GLN A 51 7.01 -4.56 -21.96
N GLN A 52 5.90 -3.88 -22.24
CA GLN A 52 4.54 -4.41 -22.17
C GLN A 52 4.06 -4.79 -20.75
N ARG A 53 4.78 -4.39 -19.70
CA ARG A 53 4.35 -4.57 -18.33
C ARG A 53 4.07 -3.21 -17.69
N VAL A 54 2.89 -2.69 -17.97
CA VAL A 54 2.35 -1.45 -17.42
C VAL A 54 0.91 -1.72 -16.98
N PHE A 55 0.51 -1.21 -15.83
CA PHE A 55 -0.88 -1.18 -15.41
C PHE A 55 -1.40 0.24 -15.54
N GLU A 56 -2.63 0.38 -16.05
CA GLU A 56 -3.32 1.68 -16.21
C GLU A 56 -4.09 2.12 -14.96
N GLN A 57 -3.74 1.54 -13.82
CA GLN A 57 -4.32 1.84 -12.50
C GLN A 57 -3.25 2.47 -11.63
N GLY A 58 -3.06 3.78 -11.74
CA GLY A 58 -2.12 4.53 -10.91
C GLY A 58 -2.46 4.49 -9.43
N VAL A 59 -1.65 5.12 -8.58
CA VAL A 59 -1.82 5.16 -7.13
C VAL A 59 -2.50 6.46 -6.69
N ILE A 60 -3.38 6.36 -5.69
CA ILE A 60 -4.19 7.51 -5.22
C ILE A 60 -3.35 8.57 -4.48
N ALA A 61 -2.31 8.17 -3.76
CA ALA A 61 -1.44 9.06 -2.98
C ALA A 61 -0.13 8.36 -2.58
N THR A 62 0.87 9.13 -2.20
CA THR A 62 2.13 8.63 -1.62
C THR A 62 1.88 7.84 -0.32
N GLY A 63 2.56 6.70 -0.18
CA GLY A 63 2.42 5.80 0.96
C GLY A 63 1.18 4.92 0.90
N CYS A 64 0.66 4.71 -0.31
CA CYS A 64 -0.47 3.83 -0.57
C CYS A 64 -0.08 2.57 -1.34
N VAL A 65 1.18 2.11 -1.18
CA VAL A 65 1.68 0.83 -1.68
C VAL A 65 2.36 0.05 -0.56
N VAL A 66 2.17 -1.27 -0.55
CA VAL A 66 2.80 -2.20 0.41
C VAL A 66 3.20 -3.48 -0.31
N VAL A 67 4.42 -3.95 -0.04
CA VAL A 67 4.88 -5.26 -0.49
C VAL A 67 4.52 -6.31 0.57
N VAL A 68 3.88 -7.37 0.16
CA VAL A 68 3.44 -8.50 1.00
C VAL A 68 3.42 -9.80 0.21
N ASP A 69 3.96 -10.88 0.78
CA ASP A 69 3.91 -12.26 0.24
C ASP A 69 4.26 -12.38 -1.26
N ASN A 70 5.45 -11.95 -1.65
CA ASN A 70 5.92 -11.94 -3.04
C ASN A 70 4.97 -11.22 -4.00
N SER A 71 4.23 -10.24 -3.51
CA SER A 71 3.31 -9.41 -4.26
C SER A 71 3.35 -7.98 -3.70
N PHE A 72 2.65 -7.07 -4.32
CA PHE A 72 2.37 -5.77 -3.73
C PHE A 72 0.90 -5.42 -3.87
N VAL A 73 0.45 -4.58 -2.95
CA VAL A 73 -0.92 -4.07 -2.90
C VAL A 73 -0.85 -2.55 -2.92
N TRP A 74 -1.73 -1.90 -3.65
CA TRP A 74 -1.84 -0.44 -3.69
C TRP A 74 -3.30 0.01 -3.74
N ILE A 75 -3.53 1.25 -3.32
CA ILE A 75 -4.82 1.90 -3.49
C ILE A 75 -4.79 2.65 -4.81
N GLY A 76 -5.60 2.26 -5.76
CA GLY A 76 -5.69 2.87 -7.07
C GLY A 76 -6.23 4.30 -7.04
N ALA A 77 -5.91 5.09 -8.06
CA ALA A 77 -6.44 6.44 -8.25
C ALA A 77 -7.98 6.47 -8.35
N ASP A 78 -8.57 5.36 -8.73
CA ASP A 78 -10.02 5.13 -8.78
C ASP A 78 -10.64 4.73 -7.41
N GLY A 79 -9.83 4.64 -6.36
CA GLY A 79 -10.23 4.26 -5.01
C GLY A 79 -10.31 2.75 -4.78
N ILE A 80 -10.06 1.93 -5.79
CA ILE A 80 -10.04 0.48 -5.67
C ILE A 80 -8.69 0.03 -5.08
N THR A 81 -8.71 -0.89 -4.13
CA THR A 81 -7.49 -1.52 -3.64
C THR A 81 -7.17 -2.74 -4.49
N TYR A 82 -6.00 -2.70 -5.12
CA TYR A 82 -5.52 -3.73 -6.03
C TYR A 82 -4.39 -4.55 -5.42
N ARG A 83 -4.35 -5.81 -5.78
CA ARG A 83 -3.19 -6.69 -5.60
C ARG A 83 -2.54 -6.96 -6.96
N ASN A 84 -1.21 -6.97 -6.99
CA ASN A 84 -0.44 -7.34 -8.17
C ASN A 84 -0.70 -8.78 -8.58
N GLY A 85 -0.89 -8.98 -9.88
CA GLY A 85 -1.04 -10.25 -10.55
C GLY A 85 -0.53 -10.15 -11.98
N GLU A 86 -0.98 -11.01 -12.85
CA GLU A 86 -0.78 -10.88 -14.30
C GLU A 86 -1.49 -9.61 -14.82
N VAL A 87 -2.64 -9.33 -14.23
CA VAL A 87 -3.38 -8.07 -14.30
C VAL A 87 -3.71 -7.62 -12.88
N PRO A 88 -3.97 -6.32 -12.63
CA PRO A 88 -4.44 -5.87 -11.33
C PRO A 88 -5.69 -6.60 -10.86
N VAL A 89 -5.65 -7.15 -9.65
CA VAL A 89 -6.78 -7.87 -9.05
C VAL A 89 -7.39 -6.99 -7.97
N ALA A 90 -8.63 -6.56 -8.17
CA ALA A 90 -9.36 -5.81 -7.13
C ALA A 90 -9.62 -6.71 -5.91
N ILE A 91 -9.26 -6.22 -4.73
CA ILE A 91 -9.50 -6.91 -3.45
C ILE A 91 -10.44 -6.13 -2.53
N SER A 92 -10.73 -4.86 -2.83
CA SER A 92 -11.73 -4.06 -2.10
C SER A 92 -13.14 -4.35 -2.59
N ASP A 93 -14.08 -4.29 -1.67
CA ASP A 93 -15.51 -4.25 -1.97
C ASP A 93 -15.99 -2.81 -2.24
N ASP A 94 -17.24 -2.66 -2.67
CA ASP A 94 -17.83 -1.35 -2.99
C ASP A 94 -17.84 -0.41 -1.78
N GLY A 95 -18.00 -0.95 -0.56
CA GLY A 95 -17.99 -0.14 0.66
C GLY A 95 -16.62 0.48 0.94
N ILE A 96 -15.54 -0.25 0.70
CA ILE A 96 -14.17 0.23 0.82
C ILE A 96 -13.87 1.26 -0.27
N VAL A 97 -14.30 1.00 -1.51
CA VAL A 97 -14.11 1.92 -2.63
C VAL A 97 -14.79 3.27 -2.39
N GLU A 98 -16.03 3.25 -1.93
CA GLU A 98 -16.77 4.50 -1.62
C GLU A 98 -16.12 5.28 -0.47
N ARG A 99 -15.59 4.61 0.55
CA ARG A 99 -14.82 5.25 1.63
C ARG A 99 -13.52 5.85 1.11
N SER A 100 -12.80 5.14 0.23
CA SER A 100 -11.59 5.66 -0.44
C SER A 100 -11.89 6.93 -1.22
N LYS A 101 -12.93 6.93 -2.06
CA LYS A 101 -13.30 8.10 -2.87
C LYS A 101 -13.74 9.30 -2.02
N ALA A 102 -14.38 9.05 -0.89
CA ALA A 102 -14.85 10.10 0.01
C ALA A 102 -13.76 10.69 0.90
N SER A 103 -12.61 10.03 1.02
CA SER A 103 -11.51 10.42 1.91
C SER A 103 -10.57 11.41 1.24
N ALA A 104 -10.11 12.40 1.97
CA ALA A 104 -9.09 13.35 1.54
C ALA A 104 -7.66 12.89 1.89
N SER A 105 -7.49 11.87 2.73
CA SER A 105 -6.19 11.34 3.09
C SER A 105 -6.19 9.81 3.14
N HIS A 106 -5.13 9.22 2.58
CA HIS A 106 -5.00 7.79 2.44
C HIS A 106 -3.65 7.33 2.97
N ARG A 107 -3.62 6.13 3.52
CA ARG A 107 -2.39 5.43 3.91
C ARG A 107 -2.62 3.93 3.86
N LEU A 108 -1.62 3.21 3.39
CA LEU A 108 -1.59 1.74 3.41
C LEU A 108 -0.34 1.28 4.15
N TRP A 109 -0.46 0.29 5.04
CA TRP A 109 0.70 -0.33 5.70
C TRP A 109 0.39 -1.76 6.08
N LEU A 110 1.44 -2.54 6.31
CA LEU A 110 1.35 -3.92 6.77
C LEU A 110 1.42 -3.96 8.30
N LEU A 111 0.58 -4.77 8.89
CA LEU A 111 0.60 -5.15 10.28
C LEU A 111 0.64 -6.65 10.37
N GLU A 112 1.62 -7.19 11.07
CA GLU A 112 1.76 -8.63 11.30
C GLU A 112 1.37 -8.94 12.74
N ASP A 113 0.47 -9.90 12.92
CA ASP A 113 -0.01 -10.37 14.21
C ASP A 113 -0.03 -11.91 14.21
N GLU A 114 0.93 -12.52 14.92
CA GLU A 114 1.15 -13.97 15.00
C GLU A 114 1.18 -14.65 13.61
N ARG A 115 0.03 -15.14 13.15
CA ARG A 115 -0.14 -15.87 11.89
C ARG A 115 -0.91 -15.10 10.83
N HIS A 116 -1.39 -13.92 11.17
CA HIS A 116 -2.16 -13.09 10.28
C HIS A 116 -1.34 -11.90 9.79
N LYS A 117 -1.54 -11.56 8.53
CA LYS A 117 -1.00 -10.35 7.92
C LYS A 117 -2.16 -9.47 7.52
N PHE A 118 -2.22 -8.31 8.13
CA PHE A 118 -3.27 -7.34 7.87
C PHE A 118 -2.74 -6.19 7.04
N LEU A 119 -3.37 -5.93 5.92
CA LEU A 119 -3.23 -4.66 5.23
C LEU A 119 -4.13 -3.64 5.90
N CYS A 120 -3.52 -2.68 6.55
CA CYS A 120 -4.23 -1.58 7.20
C CYS A 120 -4.41 -0.44 6.21
N GLN A 121 -5.63 -0.18 5.81
CA GLN A 121 -6.00 0.91 4.92
C GLN A 121 -6.72 2.00 5.71
N ARG A 122 -6.07 3.14 5.84
CA ARG A 122 -6.64 4.29 6.52
C ARG A 122 -7.35 5.22 5.54
N HIS A 123 -8.54 5.58 5.92
CA HIS A 123 -9.32 6.69 5.38
C HIS A 123 -9.48 7.76 6.45
N ASP A 124 -10.02 8.94 6.11
CA ASP A 124 -10.31 9.98 7.10
C ASP A 124 -11.20 9.43 8.22
N GLY A 125 -10.65 9.36 9.44
CA GLY A 125 -11.36 8.93 10.64
C GLY A 125 -11.48 7.43 10.87
N ASN A 126 -11.13 6.56 9.89
CA ASN A 126 -11.29 5.11 10.00
C ASN A 126 -10.09 4.34 9.47
N THR A 127 -9.83 3.18 10.09
CA THR A 127 -8.84 2.21 9.62
C THR A 127 -9.53 0.88 9.32
N MET A 128 -9.45 0.45 8.07
CA MET A 128 -9.93 -0.83 7.60
C MET A 128 -8.77 -1.82 7.58
N LEU A 129 -9.04 -3.07 7.90
CA LEU A 129 -8.11 -4.18 7.87
C LEU A 129 -8.55 -5.17 6.80
N TYR A 130 -7.64 -5.53 5.92
CA TYR A 130 -7.78 -6.68 5.05
C TYR A 130 -6.86 -7.80 5.54
N ASP A 131 -7.44 -8.92 5.95
CA ASP A 131 -6.65 -10.09 6.31
C ASP A 131 -6.21 -10.81 5.03
N VAL A 132 -4.91 -10.80 4.76
CA VAL A 132 -4.32 -11.43 3.57
C VAL A 132 -4.56 -12.95 3.56
N THR A 133 -4.72 -13.57 4.74
CA THR A 133 -4.91 -15.01 4.88
C THR A 133 -6.34 -15.45 4.56
N THR A 134 -7.32 -14.69 5.02
CA THR A 134 -8.75 -15.05 4.83
C THR A 134 -9.39 -14.34 3.64
N GLY A 135 -8.82 -13.21 3.21
CA GLY A 135 -9.38 -12.37 2.15
C GLY A 135 -10.55 -11.50 2.61
N GLU A 136 -10.71 -11.30 3.91
CA GLU A 136 -11.85 -10.58 4.48
C GLU A 136 -11.47 -9.17 4.94
N TRP A 137 -12.39 -8.22 4.78
CA TRP A 137 -12.29 -6.86 5.28
C TRP A 137 -13.01 -6.72 6.62
N SER A 138 -12.40 -5.95 7.52
CA SER A 138 -12.99 -5.57 8.82
C SER A 138 -12.62 -4.14 9.18
N GLU A 139 -13.41 -3.50 10.02
CA GLU A 139 -13.07 -2.18 10.57
C GLU A 139 -12.32 -2.33 11.88
N ARG A 140 -11.18 -1.64 12.02
CA ARG A 140 -10.41 -1.66 13.26
C ARG A 140 -10.94 -0.63 14.22
N GLN A 141 -11.56 -1.11 15.28
CA GLN A 141 -11.96 -0.31 16.44
C GLN A 141 -11.35 -0.89 17.71
N SER A 142 -10.69 -0.05 18.49
CA SER A 142 -10.15 -0.42 19.79
C SER A 142 -10.23 0.78 20.73
N TYR A 143 -10.71 0.58 21.93
CA TYR A 143 -10.88 1.64 22.96
C TYR A 143 -11.68 2.87 22.47
N GLY A 144 -12.70 2.64 21.65
CA GLY A 144 -13.50 3.72 21.05
C GLY A 144 -12.81 4.54 19.97
N ARG A 145 -11.67 4.07 19.46
CA ARG A 145 -10.89 4.71 18.40
C ARG A 145 -10.91 3.88 17.14
N SER A 146 -11.01 4.54 16.03
CA SER A 146 -11.06 3.93 14.68
C SER A 146 -9.99 4.45 13.72
N ASN A 147 -9.32 5.58 14.06
CA ASN A 147 -8.33 6.21 13.20
C ASN A 147 -6.91 5.90 13.68
N TRP A 148 -6.33 4.82 13.17
CA TRP A 148 -5.00 4.36 13.54
C TRP A 148 -3.92 4.86 12.57
N ARG A 149 -2.69 4.99 13.07
CA ARG A 149 -1.53 5.43 12.30
C ARG A 149 -0.55 4.29 12.06
N ALA A 150 0.12 4.33 10.92
CA ALA A 150 1.20 3.40 10.59
C ALA A 150 2.37 3.54 11.57
N GLY A 151 2.92 2.40 12.00
CA GLY A 151 4.07 2.34 12.90
C GLY A 151 4.51 0.90 13.11
N PRO A 152 5.48 0.64 14.02
CA PRO A 152 5.86 -0.72 14.39
C PRO A 152 4.74 -1.49 15.11
N GLY A 153 3.68 -0.79 15.52
CA GLY A 153 2.42 -1.28 16.03
C GLY A 153 1.29 -0.43 15.47
N LEU A 154 0.28 -0.15 16.28
CA LEU A 154 -0.81 0.78 15.95
C LEU A 154 -0.60 2.12 16.65
N GLY A 155 -0.37 3.17 15.89
CA GLY A 155 -0.28 4.53 16.41
C GLY A 155 -1.66 5.11 16.69
N ASP A 156 -1.84 5.65 17.89
CA ASP A 156 -3.04 6.36 18.32
C ASP A 156 -2.92 7.83 17.93
N ASP A 157 -3.81 8.35 17.12
CA ASP A 157 -3.76 9.73 16.63
C ASP A 157 -4.26 10.78 17.66
N GLU A 158 -4.95 10.36 18.72
CA GLU A 158 -5.37 11.26 19.78
C GLU A 158 -4.28 11.49 20.84
N THR A 159 -3.56 10.43 21.23
CA THR A 159 -2.57 10.48 22.32
C THR A 159 -1.12 10.43 21.84
N GLY A 160 -0.88 10.01 20.58
CA GLY A 160 0.45 9.74 20.05
C GLY A 160 1.10 8.48 20.61
N THR A 161 0.38 7.65 21.35
CA THR A 161 0.87 6.38 21.89
C THR A 161 0.97 5.34 20.78
N ILE A 162 2.02 4.52 20.80
CA ILE A 162 2.14 3.35 19.95
C ILE A 162 1.76 2.13 20.79
N TRP A 163 0.75 1.40 20.32
CA TRP A 163 0.26 0.18 20.95
C TRP A 163 0.85 -1.05 20.29
N GLU A 164 1.31 -1.98 21.09
CA GLU A 164 1.62 -3.34 20.64
C GLU A 164 0.34 -4.17 20.58
N LEU A 165 0.31 -5.16 19.68
CA LEU A 165 -0.86 -6.00 19.46
C LEU A 165 -0.83 -7.32 20.24
N ASP A 166 0.03 -7.46 21.22
CA ASP A 166 0.27 -8.72 21.93
C ASP A 166 -0.60 -8.91 23.20
N GLY A 167 -1.67 -8.17 23.35
CA GLY A 167 -2.52 -8.26 24.53
C GLY A 167 -4.01 -8.26 24.24
N TYR A 168 -4.73 -9.24 24.78
CA TYR A 168 -6.17 -9.17 24.95
C TYR A 168 -6.49 -8.36 26.19
N VAL A 169 -7.21 -7.25 26.03
CA VAL A 169 -7.80 -6.52 27.15
C VAL A 169 -9.29 -6.70 27.06
N ASP A 170 -9.88 -7.40 28.03
CA ASP A 170 -11.32 -7.36 28.22
C ASP A 170 -11.73 -6.18 29.14
N ALA A 171 -13.03 -5.99 29.36
CA ALA A 171 -13.56 -4.92 30.20
C ALA A 171 -13.08 -4.98 31.66
N GLY A 172 -12.28 -5.95 32.06
CA GLY A 172 -11.83 -6.20 33.43
C GLY A 172 -10.32 -6.34 33.62
N GLY A 173 -9.49 -6.35 32.57
CA GLY A 173 -8.04 -6.48 32.76
C GLY A 173 -7.26 -6.97 31.53
N VAL A 174 -5.96 -7.05 31.69
CA VAL A 174 -5.02 -7.67 30.75
C VAL A 174 -4.93 -9.15 31.06
N PHE A 175 -5.07 -10.02 30.08
CA PHE A 175 -4.79 -11.45 30.17
C PHE A 175 -3.42 -11.81 29.62
#